data_2ee67e962b16f970fad543d70e341f2a
#
_entry.id   2ee67e962b16f970fad543d70e341f2a
#
_cell.length_a   1.000
_cell.length_b   1.000
_cell.length_c   1.000
_cell.angle_alpha   90.00
_cell.angle_beta   90.00
_cell.angle_gamma   90.00
#
_symmetry.space_group_name_H-M   'P 1'
#
loop_
_entity.id
_entity.type
_entity.pdbx_description
1 polymer ?
#
loop_
_entity_poly.entity_id
_entity_poly.type
_entity_poly.pdbx_seq_one_letter_code
_entity_poly.pdbx_strand_id
1 'polypeptide(L)'
;MKKNRNKNCLGVIKYSKRSMLVMRWMCVFSCMLLFQISAVAYSQKKVTLDVNGMEMVDVIQELRKQTGYKFFFNHNELKKTGRASGKFLEKDLSVVLDEILGKTNLTYRQERGIIIIVPQEKSVEEKKARVEIIGK
;
A
#
# COMPACT_ATOMS: atom_id res chain seq x y z
N MET A 1 78.74 -9.34 -6.54
CA MET A 1 77.38 -9.58 -7.08
C MET A 1 76.35 -9.33 -5.96
N LYS A 2 75.73 -8.21 -5.93
CA LYS A 2 74.65 -7.92 -4.97
C LYS A 2 73.32 -8.30 -5.59
N LYS A 3 72.70 -9.38 -5.10
CA LYS A 3 71.39 -9.87 -5.49
C LYS A 3 70.32 -8.95 -4.91
N ASN A 4 69.80 -8.04 -5.76
CA ASN A 4 68.68 -7.16 -5.40
C ASN A 4 67.43 -8.03 -5.32
N ARG A 5 67.04 -8.38 -4.14
CA ARG A 5 65.80 -9.06 -3.87
C ARG A 5 64.73 -8.01 -3.71
N ASN A 6 64.05 -7.66 -4.81
CA ASN A 6 62.82 -6.88 -4.77
C ASN A 6 61.79 -7.61 -3.93
N LYS A 7 61.69 -7.26 -2.66
CA LYS A 7 60.55 -7.59 -1.83
C LYS A 7 59.43 -6.66 -2.22
N ASN A 8 58.65 -7.09 -3.20
CA ASN A 8 57.35 -6.50 -3.39
C ASN A 8 56.55 -6.77 -2.10
N CYS A 9 56.63 -5.84 -1.20
CA CYS A 9 55.74 -5.77 -0.07
C CYS A 9 54.34 -5.53 -0.64
N LEU A 10 53.60 -6.60 -0.89
CA LEU A 10 52.15 -6.55 -0.86
C LEU A 10 51.81 -5.94 0.49
N GLY A 11 51.45 -4.66 0.46
CA GLY A 11 51.02 -3.92 1.64
C GLY A 11 49.82 -4.65 2.21
N VAL A 12 50.07 -5.55 3.15
CA VAL A 12 49.05 -6.04 4.03
C VAL A 12 48.52 -4.80 4.76
N ILE A 13 47.41 -4.29 4.26
CA ILE A 13 46.71 -3.20 4.92
C ILE A 13 46.38 -3.72 6.30
N LYS A 14 47.18 -3.33 7.29
CA LYS A 14 46.87 -3.56 8.70
C LYS A 14 45.60 -2.80 9.02
N TYR A 15 44.46 -3.44 8.82
CA TYR A 15 43.19 -2.93 9.31
C TYR A 15 43.29 -2.82 10.83
N SER A 16 43.44 -1.61 11.30
CA SER A 16 43.34 -1.29 12.72
C SER A 16 42.00 -1.85 13.24
N LYS A 17 41.99 -2.42 14.42
CA LYS A 17 40.77 -2.89 15.08
C LYS A 17 39.66 -1.84 15.09
N ARG A 18 40.02 -0.56 15.13
CA ARG A 18 39.09 0.58 15.01
C ARG A 18 38.47 0.68 13.61
N SER A 19 39.22 0.43 12.55
CA SER A 19 38.72 0.42 11.17
C SER A 19 37.72 -0.73 10.95
N MET A 20 37.94 -1.90 11.54
CA MET A 20 36.97 -3.02 11.50
C MET A 20 35.67 -2.68 12.22
N LEU A 21 35.71 -1.99 13.34
CA LEU A 21 34.53 -1.52 14.05
C LEU A 21 33.71 -0.52 13.22
N VAL A 22 34.38 0.48 12.63
CA VAL A 22 33.71 1.46 11.77
C VAL A 22 33.06 0.79 10.56
N MET A 23 33.78 -0.13 9.90
CA MET A 23 33.24 -0.86 8.75
C MET A 23 32.03 -1.72 9.14
N ARG A 24 32.06 -2.35 10.31
CA ARG A 24 30.95 -3.13 10.85
C ARG A 24 29.74 -2.24 11.16
N TRP A 25 29.95 -1.07 11.74
CA TRP A 25 28.89 -0.09 11.99
C TRP A 25 28.29 0.49 10.70
N MET A 26 29.15 0.76 9.71
CA MET A 26 28.71 1.18 8.37
C MET A 26 27.83 0.13 7.68
N CYS A 27 28.19 -1.15 7.76
CA CYS A 27 27.37 -2.24 7.23
C CYS A 27 26.02 -2.33 7.92
N VAL A 28 25.97 -2.24 9.25
CA VAL A 28 24.73 -2.26 10.02
C VAL A 28 23.85 -1.07 9.65
N PHE A 29 24.42 0.12 9.53
CA PHE A 29 23.71 1.34 9.16
C PHE A 29 23.18 1.25 7.72
N SER A 30 23.96 0.69 6.80
CA SER A 30 23.56 0.45 5.41
C SER A 30 22.41 -0.58 5.32
N CYS A 31 22.48 -1.66 6.09
CA CYS A 31 21.38 -2.64 6.17
C CYS A 31 20.11 -2.02 6.76
N MET A 32 20.26 -1.16 7.77
CA MET A 32 19.11 -0.49 8.40
C MET A 32 18.41 0.48 7.43
N LEU A 33 19.18 1.16 6.57
CA LEU A 33 18.64 2.00 5.50
C LEU A 33 17.91 1.18 4.41
N LEU A 34 18.37 -0.01 4.09
CA LEU A 34 17.72 -0.89 3.13
C LEU A 34 16.38 -1.43 3.65
N PHE A 35 16.24 -1.61 4.96
CA PHE A 35 14.97 -2.00 5.59
C PHE A 35 13.90 -0.89 5.55
N GLN A 36 14.28 0.36 5.37
CA GLN A 36 13.34 1.48 5.27
C GLN A 36 12.57 1.51 3.93
N ILE A 37 13.07 0.82 2.90
CA ILE A 37 12.49 0.85 1.55
C ILE A 37 11.29 -0.12 1.41
N SER A 38 11.00 -0.89 2.44
CA SER A 38 9.84 -1.78 2.48
C SER A 38 8.52 -1.07 2.82
N ALA A 39 8.49 0.26 2.85
CA ALA A 39 7.24 0.97 2.73
C ALA A 39 6.66 0.59 1.37
N VAL A 40 5.79 -0.40 1.38
CA VAL A 40 4.96 -0.76 0.23
C VAL A 40 4.36 0.55 -0.25
N ALA A 41 4.96 1.11 -1.30
CA ALA A 41 4.33 2.16 -2.05
C ALA A 41 3.07 1.51 -2.64
N TYR A 42 1.99 1.52 -1.88
CA TYR A 42 0.67 1.40 -2.48
C TYR A 42 0.63 2.57 -3.46
N SER A 43 0.86 2.26 -4.71
CA SER A 43 0.67 3.19 -5.80
C SER A 43 -0.79 3.62 -5.71
N GLN A 44 -1.01 4.72 -5.00
CA GLN A 44 -2.32 5.34 -4.88
C GLN A 44 -2.65 5.82 -6.29
N LYS A 45 -3.45 5.03 -6.98
CA LYS A 45 -3.88 5.38 -8.33
C LYS A 45 -4.79 6.59 -8.24
N LYS A 46 -4.38 7.66 -8.85
CA LYS A 46 -5.18 8.86 -8.99
C LYS A 46 -6.33 8.61 -9.97
N VAL A 47 -7.49 9.05 -9.60
CA VAL A 47 -8.72 8.90 -10.36
C VAL A 47 -9.27 10.26 -10.72
N THR A 48 -9.69 10.41 -11.96
CA THR A 48 -10.44 11.57 -12.42
C THR A 48 -11.83 11.12 -12.79
N LEU A 49 -12.82 11.56 -12.02
CA LEU A 49 -14.20 11.13 -12.18
C LEU A 49 -15.14 12.33 -12.02
N ASP A 50 -15.99 12.53 -13.00
CA ASP A 50 -17.09 13.47 -12.94
C ASP A 50 -18.40 12.70 -12.83
N VAL A 51 -18.92 12.62 -11.62
CA VAL A 51 -20.15 11.88 -11.30
C VAL A 51 -21.28 12.88 -11.13
N ASN A 52 -22.14 12.94 -12.10
CA ASN A 52 -23.29 13.82 -12.04
C ASN A 52 -24.60 13.00 -12.11
N GLY A 53 -25.09 12.57 -10.95
CA GLY A 53 -26.30 11.77 -10.85
C GLY A 53 -26.19 10.37 -11.45
N MET A 54 -24.98 9.77 -11.49
CA MET A 54 -24.75 8.41 -12.00
C MET A 54 -25.20 7.38 -10.97
N GLU A 55 -25.66 6.23 -11.46
CA GLU A 55 -25.91 5.09 -10.57
C GLU A 55 -24.60 4.59 -9.92
N MET A 56 -24.69 4.19 -8.67
CA MET A 56 -23.51 3.74 -7.92
C MET A 56 -22.77 2.58 -8.62
N VAL A 57 -23.50 1.73 -9.31
CA VAL A 57 -22.95 0.61 -10.09
C VAL A 57 -22.05 1.11 -11.22
N ASP A 58 -22.50 2.14 -11.95
CA ASP A 58 -21.75 2.72 -13.07
C ASP A 58 -20.49 3.44 -12.59
N VAL A 59 -20.59 4.12 -11.46
CA VAL A 59 -19.45 4.76 -10.80
C VAL A 59 -18.36 3.73 -10.47
N ILE A 60 -18.74 2.61 -9.87
CA ILE A 60 -17.79 1.54 -9.55
C ILE A 60 -17.21 0.89 -10.80
N GLN A 61 -17.99 0.76 -11.88
CA GLN A 61 -17.47 0.25 -13.15
C GLN A 61 -16.44 1.21 -13.76
N GLU A 62 -16.67 2.51 -13.69
CA GLU A 62 -15.74 3.52 -14.20
C GLU A 62 -14.44 3.54 -13.37
N LEU A 63 -14.55 3.48 -12.04
CA LEU A 63 -13.39 3.31 -11.15
C LEU A 63 -12.59 2.05 -11.48
N ARG A 64 -13.27 0.94 -11.78
CA ARG A 64 -12.64 -0.32 -12.19
C ARG A 64 -11.84 -0.15 -13.49
N LYS A 65 -12.37 0.55 -14.49
CA LYS A 65 -11.69 0.80 -15.76
C LYS A 65 -10.42 1.65 -15.57
N GLN A 66 -10.52 2.71 -14.79
CA GLN A 66 -9.41 3.64 -14.59
C GLN A 66 -8.30 3.06 -13.71
N THR A 67 -8.67 2.32 -12.67
CA THR A 67 -7.70 1.81 -11.69
C THR A 67 -7.19 0.41 -11.98
N GLY A 68 -7.98 -0.40 -12.69
CA GLY A 68 -7.70 -1.81 -12.92
C GLY A 68 -7.86 -2.70 -11.69
N TYR A 69 -8.35 -2.16 -10.56
CA TYR A 69 -8.68 -2.97 -9.38
C TYR A 69 -9.89 -3.85 -9.64
N LYS A 70 -9.93 -4.99 -9.00
CA LYS A 70 -11.11 -5.87 -9.00
C LYS A 70 -12.05 -5.42 -7.90
N PHE A 71 -13.28 -5.10 -8.25
CA PHE A 71 -14.32 -4.75 -7.29
C PHE A 71 -15.29 -5.92 -7.10
N PHE A 72 -15.51 -6.27 -5.85
CA PHE A 72 -16.53 -7.23 -5.43
C PHE A 72 -17.58 -6.50 -4.60
N PHE A 73 -18.82 -6.62 -5.02
CA PHE A 73 -19.94 -5.98 -4.33
C PHE A 73 -21.23 -6.77 -4.54
N ASN A 74 -22.16 -6.60 -3.62
CA ASN A 74 -23.52 -7.11 -3.80
C ASN A 74 -24.31 -6.10 -4.63
N HIS A 75 -24.74 -6.53 -5.81
CA HIS A 75 -25.46 -5.70 -6.76
C HIS A 75 -26.76 -5.12 -6.19
N ASN A 76 -27.50 -5.91 -5.39
CA ASN A 76 -28.74 -5.47 -4.77
C ASN A 76 -28.51 -4.38 -3.70
N GLU A 77 -27.46 -4.52 -2.92
CA GLU A 77 -27.10 -3.51 -1.91
C GLU A 77 -26.63 -2.22 -2.57
N LEU A 78 -25.84 -2.32 -3.63
CA LEU A 78 -25.34 -1.16 -4.34
C LEU A 78 -26.46 -0.38 -5.06
N LYS A 79 -27.46 -1.06 -5.60
CA LYS A 79 -28.66 -0.42 -6.20
C LYS A 79 -29.50 0.36 -5.18
N LYS A 80 -29.56 -0.10 -3.94
CA LYS A 80 -30.32 0.58 -2.87
C LYS A 80 -29.68 1.93 -2.47
N THR A 81 -28.41 2.14 -2.74
CA THR A 81 -27.71 3.37 -2.35
C THR A 81 -28.05 4.58 -3.23
N GLY A 82 -28.71 4.35 -4.35
CA GLY A 82 -29.18 5.41 -5.23
C GLY A 82 -28.10 5.96 -6.15
N ARG A 83 -28.17 7.27 -6.40
CA ARG A 83 -27.27 7.98 -7.31
C ARG A 83 -26.18 8.72 -6.56
N ALA A 84 -24.98 8.66 -7.09
CA ALA A 84 -23.85 9.43 -6.61
C ALA A 84 -23.67 10.73 -7.41
N SER A 85 -23.17 11.74 -6.73
CA SER A 85 -22.79 13.01 -7.37
C SER A 85 -21.51 13.51 -6.71
N GLY A 86 -20.56 13.90 -7.51
CA GLY A 86 -19.28 14.44 -7.06
C GLY A 86 -18.34 14.67 -8.23
N LYS A 87 -17.41 15.59 -8.08
CA LYS A 87 -16.37 15.84 -9.05
C LYS A 87 -15.00 15.60 -8.42
N PHE A 88 -14.31 14.62 -8.94
CA PHE A 88 -13.01 14.17 -8.45
C PHE A 88 -11.98 14.39 -9.56
N LEU A 89 -11.01 15.24 -9.31
CA LEU A 89 -9.92 15.53 -10.23
C LEU A 89 -8.63 15.07 -9.58
N GLU A 90 -7.98 14.09 -10.17
CA GLU A 90 -6.69 13.51 -9.70
C GLU A 90 -6.65 13.19 -8.20
N LYS A 91 -7.77 12.74 -7.64
CA LYS A 91 -7.86 12.30 -6.25
C LYS A 91 -7.47 10.82 -6.10
N ASP A 92 -6.96 10.50 -4.94
CA ASP A 92 -6.64 9.11 -4.60
C ASP A 92 -7.91 8.26 -4.53
N LEU A 93 -7.82 7.03 -5.01
CA LEU A 93 -8.96 6.10 -5.04
C LEU A 93 -9.64 5.93 -3.67
N SER A 94 -8.86 5.87 -2.59
CA SER A 94 -9.37 5.77 -1.22
C SER A 94 -10.24 6.97 -0.85
N VAL A 95 -9.77 8.18 -1.16
CA VAL A 95 -10.52 9.41 -0.89
C VAL A 95 -11.84 9.45 -1.66
N VAL A 96 -11.79 9.04 -2.93
CA VAL A 96 -13.00 8.96 -3.77
C VAL A 96 -14.00 7.96 -3.23
N LEU A 97 -13.53 6.77 -2.81
CA LEU A 97 -14.39 5.76 -2.21
C LEU A 97 -14.97 6.20 -0.87
N ASP A 98 -14.17 6.82 -0.01
CA ASP A 98 -14.62 7.35 1.28
C ASP A 98 -15.70 8.42 1.11
N GLU A 99 -15.54 9.31 0.14
CA GLU A 99 -16.51 10.38 -0.12
C GLU A 99 -17.82 9.86 -0.75
N ILE A 100 -17.72 8.90 -1.67
CA ILE A 100 -18.90 8.32 -2.34
C ILE A 100 -19.65 7.37 -1.41
N LEU A 101 -18.94 6.48 -0.72
CA LEU A 101 -19.53 5.48 0.17
C LEU A 101 -19.90 6.05 1.54
N GLY A 102 -19.22 7.11 1.99
CA GLY A 102 -19.48 7.74 3.29
C GLY A 102 -20.89 8.33 3.44
N LYS A 103 -21.59 8.56 2.34
CA LYS A 103 -23.00 8.99 2.31
C LYS A 103 -23.97 7.80 2.30
N THR A 104 -23.47 6.58 2.33
CA THR A 104 -24.24 5.35 2.24
C THR A 104 -23.92 4.45 3.43
N ASN A 105 -24.71 3.41 3.64
CA ASN A 105 -24.44 2.39 4.65
C ASN A 105 -23.46 1.32 4.17
N LEU A 106 -22.59 1.67 3.22
CA LEU A 106 -21.58 0.78 2.68
C LEU A 106 -20.19 1.21 3.14
N THR A 107 -19.34 0.23 3.31
CA THR A 107 -17.91 0.43 3.55
C THR A 107 -17.11 -0.45 2.58
N TYR A 108 -15.82 -0.20 2.46
CA TYR A 108 -14.97 -1.02 1.62
C TYR A 108 -13.75 -1.53 2.37
N ARG A 109 -13.24 -2.66 1.90
CA ARG A 109 -11.98 -3.24 2.34
C ARG A 109 -11.10 -3.45 1.13
N GLN A 110 -9.86 -3.03 1.21
CA GLN A 110 -8.87 -3.23 0.16
C GLN A 110 -7.88 -4.31 0.58
N GLU A 111 -7.79 -5.37 -0.22
CA GLU A 111 -6.85 -6.47 -0.01
C GLU A 111 -6.20 -6.87 -1.34
N ARG A 112 -4.88 -6.78 -1.42
CA ARG A 112 -4.06 -7.28 -2.55
C ARG A 112 -4.57 -6.90 -3.96
N GLY A 113 -5.03 -5.67 -4.15
CA GLY A 113 -5.55 -5.20 -5.45
C GLY A 113 -7.02 -5.56 -5.71
N ILE A 114 -7.72 -6.02 -4.69
CA ILE A 114 -9.15 -6.30 -4.68
C ILE A 114 -9.81 -5.33 -3.72
N ILE A 115 -10.91 -4.75 -4.13
CA ILE A 115 -11.75 -3.89 -3.29
C ILE A 115 -13.09 -4.59 -3.09
N ILE A 116 -13.41 -4.86 -1.84
CA ILE A 116 -14.64 -5.53 -1.44
C ILE A 116 -15.55 -4.51 -0.77
N ILE A 117 -16.70 -4.26 -1.35
CA ILE A 117 -17.72 -3.35 -0.81
C ILE A 117 -18.74 -4.18 -0.04
N VAL A 118 -18.91 -3.86 1.23
CA VAL A 118 -19.82 -4.56 2.14
C VAL A 118 -20.69 -3.56 2.92
N PRO A 119 -21.88 -3.96 3.38
CA PRO A 119 -22.66 -3.15 4.30
C PRO A 119 -21.88 -2.91 5.60
N GLN A 120 -21.98 -1.72 6.14
CA GLN A 120 -21.25 -1.32 7.34
C GLN A 120 -21.56 -2.21 8.56
N GLU A 121 -22.79 -2.68 8.67
CA GLU A 121 -23.20 -3.60 9.73
C GLU A 121 -22.43 -4.93 9.71
N LYS A 122 -22.27 -5.53 8.53
CA LYS A 122 -21.52 -6.79 8.38
C LYS A 122 -20.04 -6.65 8.66
N SER A 123 -19.46 -5.49 8.34
CA SER A 123 -18.03 -5.24 8.61
C SER A 123 -17.72 -5.14 10.10
N VAL A 124 -18.66 -4.64 10.89
CA VAL A 124 -18.52 -4.53 12.36
C VAL A 124 -18.65 -5.91 13.00
N GLU A 125 -19.58 -6.73 12.56
CA GLU A 125 -19.76 -8.10 13.08
C GLU A 125 -18.54 -8.98 12.79
N GLU A 126 -18.01 -8.93 11.56
CA GLU A 126 -16.83 -9.71 11.19
C GLU A 126 -15.58 -9.26 11.96
N LYS A 127 -15.44 -7.96 12.19
CA LYS A 127 -14.35 -7.41 13.01
C LYS A 127 -14.48 -7.82 14.47
N LYS A 128 -15.71 -7.84 15.01
CA LYS A 128 -16.00 -8.29 16.37
C LYS A 128 -15.73 -9.79 16.56
N ALA A 129 -16.15 -10.61 15.61
CA ALA A 129 -15.89 -12.05 15.63
C ALA A 129 -14.39 -12.37 15.54
N ARG A 130 -13.60 -11.65 14.75
CA ARG A 130 -12.14 -11.81 14.72
C ARG A 130 -11.46 -11.46 16.02
N VAL A 131 -11.88 -10.40 16.69
CA VAL A 131 -11.33 -9.99 18.00
C VAL A 131 -11.66 -11.01 19.07
N GLU A 132 -12.84 -11.61 19.03
CA GLU A 132 -13.28 -12.63 19.99
C GLU A 132 -12.49 -13.95 19.84
N ILE A 133 -12.11 -14.33 18.63
CA ILE A 133 -11.29 -15.52 18.35
C ILE A 133 -9.83 -15.32 18.78
N ILE A 134 -9.32 -14.10 18.71
CA ILE A 134 -7.92 -13.76 19.07
C ILE A 134 -7.79 -13.46 20.58
N GLY A 135 -8.88 -13.16 21.27
CA GLY A 135 -8.92 -12.74 22.68
C GLY A 135 -8.95 -13.87 23.70
N LYS A 136 -8.66 -15.11 23.27
CA LYS A 136 -8.56 -16.27 24.20
C LYS A 136 -7.15 -16.82 24.28
#